data_9d07bce2603b72b0a0414aeb67e272ac
#
_entry.id   9d07bce2603b72b0a0414aeb67e272ac
#
_cell.length_a   1.000
_cell.length_b   1.000
_cell.length_c   1.000
_cell.angle_alpha   90.00
_cell.angle_beta   90.00
_cell.angle_gamma   90.00
#
_symmetry.space_group_name_H-M   'P 1'
#
loop_
_entity.id
_entity.type
_entity.pdbx_description
1 polymer ?
#
loop_
_entity_poly.entity_id
_entity_poly.type
_entity_poly.pdbx_seq_one_letter_code
_entity_poly.pdbx_strand_id
1 'polypeptide(L)'
;MKTGLILEGGAMRGMFTAGVLDVLMEQGITVDGMVGVSAGAVFGCNYKSHQIGRTIRYNTTYCNDKRYASFRNLLRTGNLYSEDFCYHEVPEKLDPFDDKAFRESPMDYFVVCTDVRTGDPIYHKCRTGDAEDVRWMEASASMPLAAKIVKIGHYGLLDGGVADSIPIRFFESIGYKRNLIILTQPKGFVKKKNPMLPVIRARYLRYPAFVEAVADRHERYNETLSYISMLEQSGKDYVIRPPIPLEIGAMERDPDQLRRVYETGRAVAQIQVDKIRAFLETANAEAEE
;
A
#
# COMPACT_ATOMS: atom_id res chain seq x y z
N MET A 1 7.41 18.58 -14.72
CA MET A 1 7.19 18.40 -13.24
C MET A 1 7.03 16.91 -12.96
N LYS A 2 7.61 16.36 -11.84
CA LYS A 2 7.46 14.93 -11.55
C LYS A 2 6.03 14.58 -11.12
N THR A 3 5.49 13.53 -11.76
CA THR A 3 4.19 12.93 -11.42
C THR A 3 4.36 11.75 -10.48
N GLY A 4 3.47 11.62 -9.50
CA GLY A 4 3.52 10.57 -8.51
C GLY A 4 2.26 9.71 -8.46
N LEU A 5 2.41 8.50 -7.90
CA LEU A 5 1.31 7.60 -7.56
C LEU A 5 1.41 7.22 -6.09
N ILE A 6 0.36 7.49 -5.32
CA ILE A 6 0.33 7.25 -3.88
C ILE A 6 -0.71 6.19 -3.58
N LEU A 7 -0.28 5.10 -2.94
CA LEU A 7 -1.12 3.94 -2.65
C LEU A 7 -1.35 3.82 -1.14
N GLU A 8 -2.59 4.07 -0.72
CA GLU A 8 -3.00 3.88 0.68
C GLU A 8 -2.89 2.42 1.11
N GLY A 9 -2.50 2.21 2.36
CA GLY A 9 -2.58 0.91 3.02
C GLY A 9 -4.01 0.53 3.42
N GLY A 10 -4.39 -0.74 3.24
CA GLY A 10 -5.76 -1.14 3.54
C GLY A 10 -6.03 -2.63 3.71
N ALA A 11 -5.01 -3.45 3.95
CA ALA A 11 -5.14 -4.91 3.94
C ALA A 11 -5.90 -5.38 2.68
N MET A 12 -6.92 -6.26 2.77
CA MET A 12 -7.62 -6.78 1.59
C MET A 12 -8.49 -5.74 0.85
N ARG A 13 -8.74 -4.54 1.42
CA ARG A 13 -9.28 -3.42 0.63
C ARG A 13 -8.33 -2.99 -0.50
N GLY A 14 -7.04 -3.31 -0.39
CA GLY A 14 -6.05 -3.13 -1.45
C GLY A 14 -6.37 -3.87 -2.76
N MET A 15 -7.33 -4.82 -2.76
CA MET A 15 -7.83 -5.41 -4.02
C MET A 15 -8.46 -4.34 -4.92
N PHE A 16 -9.10 -3.31 -4.36
CA PHE A 16 -9.55 -2.14 -5.11
C PHE A 16 -8.35 -1.45 -5.80
N THR A 17 -7.29 -1.21 -5.04
CA THR A 17 -6.06 -0.62 -5.57
C THR A 17 -5.47 -1.49 -6.69
N ALA A 18 -5.41 -2.81 -6.52
CA ALA A 18 -4.93 -3.72 -7.54
C ALA A 18 -5.75 -3.63 -8.84
N GLY A 19 -7.09 -3.56 -8.74
CA GLY A 19 -7.96 -3.36 -9.90
C GLY A 19 -7.71 -2.05 -10.63
N VAL A 20 -7.48 -0.96 -9.89
CA VAL A 20 -7.09 0.34 -10.48
C VAL A 20 -5.75 0.24 -11.19
N LEU A 21 -4.73 -0.33 -10.55
CA LEU A 21 -3.38 -0.45 -11.09
C LEU A 21 -3.35 -1.27 -12.39
N ASP A 22 -4.12 -2.36 -12.46
CA ASP A 22 -4.19 -3.18 -13.66
C ASP A 22 -4.80 -2.40 -14.83
N VAL A 23 -5.85 -1.60 -14.60
CA VAL A 23 -6.40 -0.71 -15.64
C VAL A 23 -5.38 0.34 -16.07
N LEU A 24 -4.64 0.96 -15.14
CA LEU A 24 -3.60 1.92 -15.50
C LEU A 24 -2.53 1.27 -16.39
N MET A 25 -2.08 0.05 -16.06
CA MET A 25 -1.13 -0.70 -16.89
C MET A 25 -1.70 -1.05 -18.27
N GLU A 26 -2.92 -1.56 -18.35
CA GLU A 26 -3.62 -1.89 -19.60
C GLU A 26 -3.77 -0.68 -20.51
N GLN A 27 -3.91 0.50 -19.94
CA GLN A 27 -4.07 1.76 -20.64
C GLN A 27 -2.74 2.47 -20.93
N GLY A 28 -1.60 1.87 -20.55
CA GLY A 28 -0.27 2.45 -20.73
C GLY A 28 -0.05 3.76 -19.96
N ILE A 29 -0.80 3.97 -18.87
CA ILE A 29 -0.64 5.13 -18.00
C ILE A 29 0.55 4.89 -17.09
N THR A 30 1.52 5.80 -17.09
CA THR A 30 2.74 5.74 -16.31
C THR A 30 2.95 7.01 -15.50
N VAL A 31 3.75 6.93 -14.44
CA VAL A 31 4.17 8.04 -13.57
C VAL A 31 5.66 7.96 -13.30
N ASP A 32 6.27 9.06 -12.85
CA ASP A 32 7.72 9.11 -12.58
C ASP A 32 8.11 8.37 -11.29
N GLY A 33 7.18 8.28 -10.34
CA GLY A 33 7.44 7.56 -9.10
C GLY A 33 6.18 7.15 -8.37
N MET A 34 6.34 6.16 -7.49
CA MET A 34 5.26 5.61 -6.69
C MET A 34 5.69 5.40 -5.24
N VAL A 35 4.74 5.60 -4.31
CA VAL A 35 4.92 5.23 -2.91
C VAL A 35 3.73 4.41 -2.43
N GLY A 36 4.02 3.27 -1.79
CA GLY A 36 3.01 2.37 -1.26
C GLY A 36 3.15 2.11 0.23
N VAL A 37 2.02 1.85 0.87
CA VAL A 37 1.93 1.54 2.31
C VAL A 37 1.21 0.21 2.48
N SER A 38 1.77 -0.73 3.26
CA SER A 38 1.10 -2.00 3.58
C SER A 38 0.66 -2.76 2.31
N ALA A 39 -0.63 -3.05 2.14
CA ALA A 39 -1.14 -3.64 0.91
C ALA A 39 -0.78 -2.82 -0.35
N GLY A 40 -0.77 -1.48 -0.25
CA GLY A 40 -0.33 -0.61 -1.34
C GLY A 40 1.14 -0.83 -1.71
N ALA A 41 2.00 -1.17 -0.74
CA ALA A 41 3.39 -1.53 -1.00
C ALA A 41 3.50 -2.91 -1.68
N VAL A 42 2.85 -3.93 -1.14
CA VAL A 42 2.94 -5.31 -1.66
C VAL A 42 2.28 -5.45 -3.05
N PHE A 43 1.21 -4.71 -3.31
CA PHE A 43 0.51 -4.78 -4.59
C PHE A 43 1.10 -3.84 -5.64
N GLY A 44 1.58 -2.68 -5.21
CA GLY A 44 2.19 -1.68 -6.08
C GLY A 44 3.44 -2.17 -6.80
N CYS A 45 4.23 -3.08 -6.22
CA CYS A 45 5.41 -3.62 -6.89
C CYS A 45 5.09 -4.24 -8.27
N ASN A 46 3.86 -4.80 -8.43
CA ASN A 46 3.41 -5.38 -9.70
C ASN A 46 3.13 -4.31 -10.77
N TYR A 47 2.79 -3.08 -10.36
CA TYR A 47 2.67 -1.96 -11.30
C TYR A 47 4.03 -1.54 -11.86
N LYS A 48 5.05 -1.46 -11.00
CA LYS A 48 6.42 -1.15 -11.45
C LYS A 48 7.02 -2.27 -12.33
N SER A 49 6.74 -3.54 -12.05
CA SER A 49 7.16 -4.68 -12.87
C SER A 49 6.24 -4.99 -14.04
N HIS A 50 5.18 -4.19 -14.23
CA HIS A 50 4.18 -4.36 -15.30
C HIS A 50 3.53 -5.75 -15.35
N GLN A 51 3.24 -6.33 -14.19
CA GLN A 51 2.64 -7.67 -14.06
C GLN A 51 1.13 -7.60 -13.85
N ILE A 52 0.39 -7.35 -14.94
CA ILE A 52 -1.09 -7.25 -14.96
C ILE A 52 -1.71 -8.54 -14.41
N GLY A 53 -2.70 -8.41 -13.53
CA GLY A 53 -3.46 -9.53 -12.96
C GLY A 53 -2.69 -10.35 -11.93
N ARG A 54 -1.41 -10.09 -11.68
CA ARG A 54 -0.64 -10.88 -10.71
C ARG A 54 -1.21 -10.79 -9.31
N THR A 55 -1.56 -9.58 -8.85
CA THR A 55 -2.10 -9.38 -7.49
C THR A 55 -3.39 -10.17 -7.26
N ILE A 56 -4.37 -10.06 -8.15
CA ILE A 56 -5.64 -10.80 -7.99
C ILE A 56 -5.42 -12.31 -8.12
N ARG A 57 -4.55 -12.75 -9.02
CA ARG A 57 -4.28 -14.17 -9.28
C ARG A 57 -3.75 -14.88 -8.03
N TYR A 58 -2.65 -14.43 -7.43
CA TYR A 58 -2.11 -15.12 -6.26
C TYR A 58 -3.01 -14.98 -5.01
N ASN A 59 -3.68 -13.83 -4.81
CA ASN A 59 -4.59 -13.67 -3.70
C ASN A 59 -5.79 -14.61 -3.79
N THR A 60 -6.44 -14.74 -4.95
CA THR A 60 -7.58 -15.65 -5.11
C THR A 60 -7.18 -17.12 -5.14
N THR A 61 -5.98 -17.44 -5.60
CA THR A 61 -5.48 -18.82 -5.63
C THR A 61 -5.15 -19.32 -4.23
N TYR A 62 -4.54 -18.46 -3.39
CA TYR A 62 -3.99 -18.89 -2.10
C TYR A 62 -4.74 -18.39 -0.87
N CYS A 63 -5.84 -17.61 -1.00
CA CYS A 63 -6.59 -17.09 0.15
C CYS A 63 -7.07 -18.17 1.12
N ASN A 64 -7.35 -19.38 0.64
CA ASN A 64 -7.76 -20.54 1.43
C ASN A 64 -6.59 -21.47 1.82
N ASP A 65 -5.39 -21.25 1.32
CA ASP A 65 -4.22 -22.05 1.71
C ASP A 65 -3.78 -21.68 3.13
N LYS A 66 -3.71 -22.72 4.01
CA LYS A 66 -3.29 -22.53 5.41
C LYS A 66 -1.84 -22.05 5.54
N ARG A 67 -1.02 -22.24 4.48
CA ARG A 67 0.34 -21.71 4.40
C ARG A 67 0.33 -20.21 4.14
N TYR A 68 -0.66 -19.70 3.38
CA TYR A 68 -0.77 -18.26 3.06
C TYR A 68 -1.07 -17.45 4.32
N ALA A 69 -2.19 -17.71 4.99
CA ALA A 69 -2.56 -17.03 6.24
C ALA A 69 -3.35 -17.97 7.17
N SER A 70 -2.97 -18.05 8.44
CA SER A 70 -3.71 -18.81 9.45
C SER A 70 -3.40 -18.39 10.88
N PHE A 71 -4.38 -18.55 11.78
CA PHE A 71 -4.14 -18.43 13.23
C PHE A 71 -3.08 -19.40 13.75
N ARG A 72 -2.93 -20.58 13.11
CA ARG A 72 -1.85 -21.51 13.42
C ARG A 72 -0.48 -20.92 13.13
N ASN A 73 -0.34 -20.20 12.00
CA ASN A 73 0.90 -19.50 11.68
C ASN A 73 1.18 -18.44 12.75
N LEU A 74 0.18 -17.64 13.12
CA LEU A 74 0.32 -16.61 14.16
C LEU A 74 0.80 -17.18 15.49
N LEU A 75 0.21 -18.30 15.95
CA LEU A 75 0.61 -18.95 17.19
C LEU A 75 2.00 -19.58 17.12
N ARG A 76 2.36 -20.18 15.97
CA ARG A 76 3.63 -20.88 15.80
C ARG A 76 4.80 -19.95 15.51
N THR A 77 4.57 -18.96 14.67
CA THR A 77 5.65 -18.10 14.12
C THR A 77 5.58 -16.66 14.62
N GLY A 78 4.44 -16.21 15.14
CA GLY A 78 4.16 -14.81 15.45
C GLY A 78 3.72 -13.99 14.25
N ASN A 79 3.58 -14.60 13.06
CA ASN A 79 3.10 -13.99 11.83
C ASN A 79 1.81 -14.67 11.38
N LEU A 80 0.76 -13.87 11.11
CA LEU A 80 -0.50 -14.35 10.56
C LEU A 80 -0.31 -14.88 9.13
N TYR A 81 0.32 -14.06 8.27
CA TYR A 81 0.79 -14.43 6.96
C TYR A 81 2.14 -15.12 7.08
N SER A 82 2.35 -16.23 6.36
CA SER A 82 3.64 -16.92 6.39
C SER A 82 4.67 -16.14 5.58
N GLU A 83 5.74 -15.72 6.24
CA GLU A 83 6.89 -15.08 5.62
C GLU A 83 7.44 -15.93 4.47
N ASP A 84 7.79 -17.19 4.76
CA ASP A 84 8.36 -18.11 3.77
C ASP A 84 7.43 -18.32 2.57
N PHE A 85 6.12 -18.48 2.80
CA PHE A 85 5.18 -18.74 1.73
C PHE A 85 4.90 -17.49 0.89
N CYS A 86 4.57 -16.35 1.54
CA CYS A 86 4.10 -15.15 0.85
C CYS A 86 5.23 -14.38 0.16
N TYR A 87 6.43 -14.36 0.77
CA TYR A 87 7.54 -13.53 0.31
C TYR A 87 8.71 -14.30 -0.31
N HIS A 88 8.65 -15.67 -0.29
CA HIS A 88 9.64 -16.53 -0.93
C HIS A 88 8.97 -17.53 -1.87
N GLU A 89 8.14 -18.48 -1.39
CA GLU A 89 7.61 -19.56 -2.24
C GLU A 89 6.72 -19.03 -3.38
N VAL A 90 5.82 -18.07 -3.07
CA VAL A 90 4.92 -17.48 -4.08
C VAL A 90 5.73 -16.68 -5.12
N PRO A 91 6.53 -15.65 -4.75
CA PRO A 91 7.21 -14.82 -5.74
C PRO A 91 8.39 -15.50 -6.45
N GLU A 92 8.96 -16.57 -5.89
CA GLU A 92 10.08 -17.27 -6.51
C GLU A 92 9.64 -18.46 -7.40
N LYS A 93 8.50 -19.11 -7.08
CA LYS A 93 8.15 -20.41 -7.68
C LYS A 93 6.71 -20.52 -8.17
N LEU A 94 5.72 -20.06 -7.39
CA LEU A 94 4.31 -20.33 -7.65
C LEU A 94 3.66 -19.28 -8.56
N ASP A 95 4.03 -18.04 -8.40
CA ASP A 95 3.63 -16.90 -9.23
C ASP A 95 4.81 -15.92 -9.30
N PRO A 96 5.80 -16.19 -10.16
CA PRO A 96 7.09 -15.51 -10.16
C PRO A 96 6.96 -13.98 -10.27
N PHE A 97 7.71 -13.29 -9.42
CA PHE A 97 7.86 -11.85 -9.49
C PHE A 97 8.95 -11.51 -10.51
N ASP A 98 8.66 -10.59 -11.42
CA ASP A 98 9.62 -10.14 -12.43
C ASP A 98 10.51 -9.02 -11.87
N ASP A 99 11.54 -9.42 -11.12
CA ASP A 99 12.54 -8.52 -10.55
C ASP A 99 13.38 -7.82 -11.64
N LYS A 100 13.52 -8.44 -12.80
CA LYS A 100 14.20 -7.84 -13.95
C LYS A 100 13.39 -6.66 -14.50
N ALA A 101 12.12 -6.86 -14.82
CA ALA A 101 11.24 -5.77 -15.26
C ALA A 101 11.12 -4.68 -14.21
N PHE A 102 11.04 -5.03 -12.91
CA PHE A 102 11.03 -4.08 -11.82
C PHE A 102 12.29 -3.21 -11.80
N ARG A 103 13.47 -3.80 -11.96
CA ARG A 103 14.78 -3.11 -11.97
C ARG A 103 14.95 -2.21 -13.19
N GLU A 104 14.53 -2.69 -14.36
CA GLU A 104 14.65 -1.97 -15.63
C GLU A 104 13.65 -0.79 -15.76
N SER A 105 12.57 -0.80 -14.99
CA SER A 105 11.60 0.29 -14.98
C SER A 105 12.22 1.58 -14.42
N PRO A 106 12.13 2.71 -15.13
CA PRO A 106 12.69 4.00 -14.70
C PRO A 106 11.94 4.60 -13.52
N MET A 107 10.73 4.12 -13.19
CA MET A 107 9.89 4.62 -12.13
C MET A 107 10.53 4.43 -10.76
N ASP A 108 10.61 5.51 -9.97
CA ASP A 108 11.00 5.42 -8.58
C ASP A 108 9.93 4.67 -7.76
N TYR A 109 10.35 3.82 -6.84
CA TYR A 109 9.42 3.12 -5.96
C TYR A 109 9.84 3.21 -4.50
N PHE A 110 8.92 3.71 -3.67
CA PHE A 110 9.13 3.84 -2.23
C PHE A 110 8.10 3.01 -1.45
N VAL A 111 8.54 2.43 -0.35
CA VAL A 111 7.67 1.77 0.63
C VAL A 111 7.80 2.44 1.99
N VAL A 112 6.71 2.47 2.74
CA VAL A 112 6.67 3.10 4.07
C VAL A 112 6.61 2.03 5.14
N CYS A 113 7.49 2.13 6.13
CA CYS A 113 7.48 1.32 7.35
C CYS A 113 7.42 2.24 8.59
N THR A 114 7.07 1.70 9.75
CA THR A 114 7.16 2.41 11.03
C THR A 114 8.28 1.84 11.87
N ASP A 115 9.27 2.64 12.28
CA ASP A 115 10.26 2.21 13.27
C ASP A 115 9.61 2.15 14.67
N VAL A 116 9.60 0.95 15.27
CA VAL A 116 8.98 0.76 16.59
C VAL A 116 9.68 1.51 17.71
N ARG A 117 10.93 1.92 17.55
CA ARG A 117 11.70 2.62 18.59
C ARG A 117 11.33 4.10 18.67
N THR A 118 11.09 4.73 17.52
CA THR A 118 10.81 6.17 17.43
C THR A 118 9.36 6.47 17.16
N GLY A 119 8.58 5.50 16.58
CA GLY A 119 7.23 5.72 16.08
C GLY A 119 7.16 6.45 14.74
N ASP A 120 8.32 6.83 14.18
CA ASP A 120 8.41 7.60 12.95
C ASP A 120 8.29 6.74 11.69
N PRO A 121 7.84 7.33 10.57
CA PRO A 121 7.87 6.65 9.28
C PRO A 121 9.28 6.56 8.73
N ILE A 122 9.60 5.39 8.16
CA ILE A 122 10.81 5.16 7.36
C ILE A 122 10.38 4.96 5.92
N TYR A 123 10.92 5.78 5.03
CA TYR A 123 10.65 5.73 3.59
C TYR A 123 11.85 5.07 2.90
N HIS A 124 11.66 3.83 2.44
CA HIS A 124 12.70 3.08 1.74
C HIS A 124 12.48 3.11 0.24
N LYS A 125 13.53 3.44 -0.53
CA LYS A 125 13.50 3.38 -1.99
C LYS A 125 13.89 1.99 -2.48
N CYS A 126 12.93 1.21 -2.95
CA CYS A 126 13.16 -0.09 -3.59
C CYS A 126 13.74 0.11 -4.99
N ARG A 127 14.85 -0.56 -5.29
CA ARG A 127 15.62 -0.35 -6.53
C ARG A 127 15.66 -1.56 -7.44
N THR A 128 15.78 -2.74 -6.84
CA THR A 128 16.12 -3.97 -7.54
C THR A 128 14.99 -4.99 -7.58
N GLY A 129 14.06 -4.92 -6.61
CA GLY A 129 13.01 -5.93 -6.44
C GLY A 129 13.55 -7.27 -5.92
N ASP A 130 14.79 -7.30 -5.42
CA ASP A 130 15.42 -8.49 -4.84
C ASP A 130 14.89 -8.81 -3.44
N ALA A 131 15.48 -9.81 -2.79
CA ALA A 131 15.07 -10.26 -1.47
C ALA A 131 15.15 -9.15 -0.40
N GLU A 132 16.06 -8.17 -0.54
CA GLU A 132 16.15 -7.05 0.40
C GLU A 132 14.95 -6.10 0.21
N ASP A 133 14.62 -5.71 -1.02
CA ASP A 133 13.45 -4.88 -1.31
C ASP A 133 12.15 -5.58 -0.93
N VAL A 134 12.03 -6.89 -1.19
CA VAL A 134 10.87 -7.71 -0.78
C VAL A 134 10.73 -7.71 0.75
N ARG A 135 11.83 -7.74 1.49
CA ARG A 135 11.78 -7.66 2.96
C ARG A 135 11.30 -6.30 3.48
N TRP A 136 11.59 -5.20 2.78
CA TRP A 136 11.02 -3.89 3.09
C TRP A 136 9.51 -3.84 2.81
N MET A 137 9.05 -4.49 1.73
CA MET A 137 7.60 -4.63 1.44
C MET A 137 6.90 -5.47 2.50
N GLU A 138 7.52 -6.58 2.96
CA GLU A 138 7.04 -7.38 4.10
C GLU A 138 6.89 -6.52 5.36
N ALA A 139 7.95 -5.75 5.71
CA ALA A 139 7.92 -4.87 6.87
C ALA A 139 6.80 -3.83 6.79
N SER A 140 6.59 -3.25 5.60
CA SER A 140 5.50 -2.31 5.33
C SER A 140 4.11 -2.91 5.57
N ALA A 141 3.94 -4.22 5.34
CA ALA A 141 2.67 -4.94 5.53
C ALA A 141 2.57 -5.70 6.86
N SER A 142 3.57 -5.56 7.75
CA SER A 142 3.63 -6.25 9.03
C SER A 142 2.77 -5.55 10.08
N MET A 143 1.46 -5.87 10.10
CA MET A 143 0.49 -5.26 11.01
C MET A 143 0.77 -5.56 12.48
N PRO A 144 0.64 -4.57 13.38
CA PRO A 144 0.70 -4.81 14.83
C PRO A 144 -0.24 -5.92 15.27
N LEU A 145 0.20 -6.76 16.20
CA LEU A 145 -0.49 -7.97 16.72
C LEU A 145 -0.63 -9.12 15.70
N ALA A 146 -0.50 -8.87 14.41
CA ALA A 146 -0.62 -9.89 13.36
C ALA A 146 0.74 -10.29 12.75
N ALA A 147 1.80 -9.57 13.08
CA ALA A 147 3.16 -9.87 12.63
C ALA A 147 4.21 -9.59 13.71
N LYS A 148 5.39 -10.19 13.54
CA LYS A 148 6.58 -9.85 14.30
C LYS A 148 7.16 -8.52 13.84
N ILE A 149 7.97 -7.91 14.71
CA ILE A 149 8.83 -6.80 14.31
C ILE A 149 9.87 -7.33 13.31
N VAL A 150 9.86 -6.79 12.10
CA VAL A 150 10.85 -7.10 11.06
C VAL A 150 12.12 -6.30 11.33
N LYS A 151 13.25 -7.00 11.37
CA LYS A 151 14.57 -6.35 11.61
C LYS A 151 15.29 -6.20 10.28
N ILE A 152 15.64 -4.96 9.92
CA ILE A 152 16.45 -4.63 8.74
C ILE A 152 17.55 -3.65 9.18
N GLY A 153 18.80 -4.10 9.12
CA GLY A 153 19.91 -3.32 9.67
C GLY A 153 19.70 -2.99 11.15
N HIS A 154 19.67 -1.71 11.47
CA HIS A 154 19.45 -1.21 12.84
C HIS A 154 17.97 -0.91 13.15
N TYR A 155 17.06 -1.04 12.16
CA TYR A 155 15.65 -0.77 12.34
C TYR A 155 14.88 -1.97 12.91
N GLY A 156 13.87 -1.68 13.72
CA GLY A 156 12.79 -2.61 14.07
C GLY A 156 11.48 -2.08 13.47
N LEU A 157 10.95 -2.76 12.46
CA LEU A 157 9.91 -2.21 11.58
C LEU A 157 8.58 -2.95 11.74
N LEU A 158 7.51 -2.20 11.65
CA LEU A 158 6.13 -2.66 11.49
C LEU A 158 5.43 -1.85 10.39
N ASP A 159 4.14 -2.18 10.15
CA ASP A 159 3.30 -1.59 9.10
C ASP A 159 3.40 -0.06 9.05
N GLY A 160 3.72 0.45 7.87
CA GLY A 160 3.90 1.87 7.62
C GLY A 160 2.65 2.71 7.87
N GLY A 161 1.49 2.10 7.72
CA GLY A 161 0.22 2.77 7.98
C GLY A 161 -0.01 3.15 9.45
N VAL A 162 0.88 2.78 10.38
CA VAL A 162 0.87 3.29 11.75
C VAL A 162 1.37 4.73 11.78
N ALA A 163 2.51 5.02 11.19
CA ALA A 163 3.13 6.33 11.19
C ALA A 163 2.61 7.23 10.06
N ASP A 164 2.51 6.71 8.83
CA ASP A 164 2.04 7.45 7.65
C ASP A 164 1.21 6.54 6.73
N SER A 165 -0.10 6.65 6.80
CA SER A 165 -1.02 5.78 6.03
C SER A 165 -1.17 6.20 4.57
N ILE A 166 -0.92 7.49 4.24
CA ILE A 166 -1.05 8.08 2.90
C ILE A 166 0.06 9.13 2.73
N PRO A 167 1.24 8.75 2.24
CA PRO A 167 2.48 9.53 2.34
C PRO A 167 2.59 10.69 1.35
N ILE A 168 1.52 11.50 1.24
CA ILE A 168 1.46 12.65 0.32
C ILE A 168 2.52 13.71 0.65
N ARG A 169 2.68 14.07 1.93
CA ARG A 169 3.63 15.11 2.35
C ARG A 169 5.08 14.69 2.10
N PHE A 170 5.41 13.42 2.31
CA PHE A 170 6.70 12.87 1.94
C PHE A 170 6.93 13.01 0.42
N PHE A 171 5.96 12.59 -0.39
CA PHE A 171 6.11 12.60 -1.84
C PHE A 171 6.27 14.03 -2.40
N GLU A 172 5.50 14.99 -1.88
CA GLU A 172 5.67 16.41 -2.20
C GLU A 172 7.06 16.94 -1.81
N SER A 173 7.59 16.49 -0.65
CA SER A 173 8.89 16.95 -0.13
C SER A 173 10.07 16.52 -1.01
N ILE A 174 9.94 15.39 -1.70
CA ILE A 174 10.97 14.85 -2.61
C ILE A 174 10.71 15.18 -4.09
N GLY A 175 9.77 16.11 -4.35
CA GLY A 175 9.60 16.73 -5.67
C GLY A 175 8.47 16.19 -6.54
N TYR A 176 7.66 15.24 -6.05
CA TYR A 176 6.45 14.78 -6.75
C TYR A 176 5.31 15.76 -6.47
N LYS A 177 5.08 16.69 -7.36
CA LYS A 177 4.17 17.83 -7.14
C LYS A 177 2.76 17.63 -7.67
N ARG A 178 2.55 16.64 -8.53
CA ARG A 178 1.24 16.25 -9.06
C ARG A 178 1.07 14.73 -8.90
N ASN A 179 0.06 14.33 -8.16
CA ASN A 179 -0.07 12.94 -7.75
C ASN A 179 -1.44 12.35 -8.10
N LEU A 180 -1.42 11.11 -8.58
CA LEU A 180 -2.57 10.22 -8.53
C LEU A 180 -2.58 9.57 -7.14
N ILE A 181 -3.69 9.68 -6.43
CA ILE A 181 -3.82 9.13 -5.07
C ILE A 181 -4.91 8.06 -5.09
N ILE A 182 -4.55 6.80 -4.81
CA ILE A 182 -5.51 5.70 -4.71
C ILE A 182 -5.81 5.45 -3.24
N LEU A 183 -7.06 5.74 -2.84
CA LEU A 183 -7.58 5.50 -1.50
C LEU A 183 -8.42 4.23 -1.46
N THR A 184 -8.44 3.58 -0.31
CA THR A 184 -9.24 2.37 -0.04
C THR A 184 -10.51 2.65 0.76
N GLN A 185 -10.79 3.93 1.02
CA GLN A 185 -11.97 4.41 1.74
C GLN A 185 -12.74 5.43 0.89
N PRO A 186 -14.08 5.46 0.99
CA PRO A 186 -14.91 6.40 0.25
C PRO A 186 -14.75 7.83 0.77
N LYS A 187 -15.25 8.78 0.00
CA LYS A 187 -15.32 10.20 0.40
C LYS A 187 -16.12 10.36 1.69
N GLY A 188 -15.62 11.18 2.62
CA GLY A 188 -16.28 11.42 3.91
C GLY A 188 -15.98 10.37 4.98
N PHE A 189 -15.12 9.38 4.70
CA PHE A 189 -14.67 8.45 5.74
C PHE A 189 -13.90 9.19 6.84
N VAL A 190 -14.21 8.85 8.11
CA VAL A 190 -13.51 9.37 9.30
C VAL A 190 -12.97 8.19 10.09
N LYS A 191 -11.66 8.14 10.25
CA LYS A 191 -10.98 7.10 11.03
C LYS A 191 -11.21 7.31 12.52
N LYS A 192 -11.63 6.24 13.20
CA LYS A 192 -11.84 6.22 14.65
C LYS A 192 -10.59 5.71 15.38
N LYS A 193 -10.52 6.01 16.69
CA LYS A 193 -9.49 5.44 17.59
C LYS A 193 -9.44 3.93 17.49
N ASN A 194 -8.21 3.40 17.56
CA ASN A 194 -8.02 1.95 17.49
C ASN A 194 -8.56 1.25 18.77
N PRO A 195 -9.58 0.40 18.68
CA PRO A 195 -10.15 -0.28 19.85
C PRO A 195 -9.17 -1.26 20.49
N MET A 196 -8.17 -1.74 19.75
CA MET A 196 -7.12 -2.65 20.24
C MET A 196 -5.98 -1.93 20.96
N LEU A 197 -6.03 -0.60 21.12
CA LEU A 197 -4.96 0.17 21.75
C LEU A 197 -4.53 -0.37 23.12
N PRO A 198 -5.44 -0.80 24.04
CA PRO A 198 -5.01 -1.40 25.31
C PRO A 198 -4.16 -2.67 25.13
N VAL A 199 -4.52 -3.53 24.19
CA VAL A 199 -3.76 -4.75 23.87
C VAL A 199 -2.40 -4.40 23.24
N ILE A 200 -2.37 -3.41 22.35
CA ILE A 200 -1.15 -2.90 21.72
C ILE A 200 -0.21 -2.31 22.79
N ARG A 201 -0.73 -1.53 23.74
CA ARG A 201 0.06 -1.01 24.87
C ARG A 201 0.71 -2.14 25.68
N ALA A 202 -0.05 -3.16 26.00
CA ALA A 202 0.48 -4.31 26.76
C ALA A 202 1.55 -5.09 25.97
N ARG A 203 1.33 -5.29 24.65
CA ARG A 203 2.25 -6.05 23.78
C ARG A 203 3.55 -5.29 23.48
N TYR A 204 3.48 -3.96 23.35
CA TYR A 204 4.58 -3.10 22.93
C TYR A 204 5.08 -2.16 24.06
N LEU A 205 5.02 -2.59 25.32
CA LEU A 205 5.48 -1.82 26.50
C LEU A 205 6.90 -1.27 26.36
N ARG A 206 7.78 -1.98 25.65
CA ARG A 206 9.17 -1.56 25.41
C ARG A 206 9.33 -0.52 24.30
N TYR A 207 8.22 -0.16 23.62
CA TYR A 207 8.21 0.75 22.48
C TYR A 207 7.14 1.84 22.68
N PRO A 208 7.29 2.73 23.69
CA PRO A 208 6.26 3.71 24.03
C PRO A 208 5.96 4.67 22.86
N ALA A 209 6.97 5.11 22.13
CA ALA A 209 6.77 5.98 20.95
C ALA A 209 5.93 5.31 19.85
N PHE A 210 6.12 4.01 19.61
CA PHE A 210 5.27 3.26 18.68
C PHE A 210 3.81 3.21 19.18
N VAL A 211 3.60 2.99 20.48
CA VAL A 211 2.26 2.96 21.08
C VAL A 211 1.57 4.31 20.93
N GLU A 212 2.29 5.42 21.10
CA GLU A 212 1.81 6.78 20.87
C GLU A 212 1.45 6.98 19.39
N ALA A 213 2.33 6.55 18.48
CA ALA A 213 2.07 6.59 17.04
C ALA A 213 0.78 5.84 16.66
N VAL A 214 0.48 4.69 17.28
CA VAL A 214 -0.78 3.97 17.09
C VAL A 214 -1.97 4.74 17.70
N ALA A 215 -1.81 5.36 18.87
CA ALA A 215 -2.87 6.11 19.55
C ALA A 215 -3.34 7.29 18.70
N ASP A 216 -2.41 8.04 18.11
CA ASP A 216 -2.68 9.28 17.37
C ASP A 216 -2.91 9.05 15.87
N ARG A 217 -2.74 7.80 15.40
CA ARG A 217 -2.91 7.44 13.99
C ARG A 217 -4.21 7.97 13.39
N HIS A 218 -5.32 7.93 14.12
CA HIS A 218 -6.63 8.35 13.61
C HIS A 218 -6.68 9.85 13.35
N GLU A 219 -6.04 10.66 14.16
CA GLU A 219 -5.98 12.13 14.00
C GLU A 219 -5.15 12.48 12.77
N ARG A 220 -3.89 11.96 12.68
CA ARG A 220 -3.02 12.17 11.52
C ARG A 220 -3.65 11.70 10.21
N TYR A 221 -4.33 10.56 10.22
CA TYR A 221 -5.03 10.06 9.05
C TYR A 221 -6.14 11.01 8.58
N ASN A 222 -6.98 11.49 9.50
CA ASN A 222 -8.08 12.41 9.18
C ASN A 222 -7.57 13.78 8.72
N GLU A 223 -6.49 14.28 9.30
CA GLU A 223 -5.79 15.49 8.83
C GLU A 223 -5.25 15.31 7.41
N THR A 224 -4.65 14.15 7.11
CA THR A 224 -4.17 13.83 5.77
C THR A 224 -5.31 13.75 4.76
N LEU A 225 -6.46 13.16 5.11
CA LEU A 225 -7.64 13.15 4.24
C LEU A 225 -8.18 14.56 3.97
N SER A 226 -8.18 15.43 4.98
CA SER A 226 -8.58 16.83 4.82
C SER A 226 -7.63 17.58 3.88
N TYR A 227 -6.33 17.36 4.03
CA TYR A 227 -5.32 17.92 3.13
C TYR A 227 -5.48 17.44 1.69
N ILE A 228 -5.64 16.12 1.48
CA ILE A 228 -5.91 15.54 0.16
C ILE A 228 -7.19 16.13 -0.46
N SER A 229 -8.23 16.34 0.33
CA SER A 229 -9.47 16.96 -0.17
C SER A 229 -9.24 18.39 -0.69
N MET A 230 -8.36 19.17 -0.06
CA MET A 230 -7.97 20.50 -0.56
C MET A 230 -7.20 20.40 -1.89
N LEU A 231 -6.25 19.46 -1.98
CA LEU A 231 -5.47 19.25 -3.21
C LEU A 231 -6.34 18.78 -4.37
N GLU A 232 -7.29 17.87 -4.10
CA GLU A 232 -8.29 17.41 -5.08
C GLU A 232 -9.16 18.56 -5.59
N GLN A 233 -9.68 19.42 -4.68
CA GLN A 233 -10.53 20.56 -5.03
C GLN A 233 -9.79 21.64 -5.84
N SER A 234 -8.50 21.82 -5.57
CA SER A 234 -7.67 22.76 -6.34
C SER A 234 -7.20 22.21 -7.69
N GLY A 235 -7.46 20.92 -7.99
CA GLY A 235 -6.97 20.25 -9.19
C GLY A 235 -5.48 19.93 -9.18
N LYS A 236 -4.81 20.12 -8.03
CA LYS A 236 -3.38 19.83 -7.89
C LYS A 236 -3.09 18.33 -7.92
N ASP A 237 -3.93 17.55 -7.26
CA ASP A 237 -3.84 16.09 -7.24
C ASP A 237 -5.16 15.45 -7.70
N TYR A 238 -5.07 14.23 -8.23
CA TYR A 238 -6.21 13.44 -8.69
C TYR A 238 -6.44 12.25 -7.78
N VAL A 239 -7.67 12.10 -7.26
CA VAL A 239 -8.00 11.06 -6.27
C VAL A 239 -8.93 10.02 -6.86
N ILE A 240 -8.50 8.76 -6.79
CA ILE A 240 -9.28 7.58 -7.15
C ILE A 240 -9.66 6.87 -5.84
N ARG A 241 -10.96 6.68 -5.62
CA ARG A 241 -11.47 6.04 -4.39
C ARG A 241 -12.73 5.24 -4.66
N PRO A 242 -13.06 4.25 -3.81
CA PRO A 242 -14.32 3.53 -3.95
C PRO A 242 -15.51 4.48 -3.70
N PRO A 243 -16.62 4.32 -4.44
CA PRO A 243 -17.80 5.18 -4.30
C PRO A 243 -18.54 4.97 -2.98
N ILE A 244 -18.46 3.76 -2.43
CA ILE A 244 -19.07 3.33 -1.17
C ILE A 244 -18.05 2.51 -0.35
N PRO A 245 -18.27 2.29 0.96
CA PRO A 245 -17.41 1.42 1.74
C PRO A 245 -17.25 0.03 1.12
N LEU A 246 -16.01 -0.45 1.05
CA LEU A 246 -15.73 -1.80 0.58
C LEU A 246 -16.09 -2.81 1.68
N GLU A 247 -17.04 -3.69 1.39
CA GLU A 247 -17.49 -4.74 2.31
C GLU A 247 -16.52 -5.92 2.28
N ILE A 248 -15.33 -5.73 2.84
CA ILE A 248 -14.28 -6.75 2.88
C ILE A 248 -13.53 -6.71 4.20
N GLY A 249 -13.30 -7.87 4.78
CA GLY A 249 -12.49 -8.06 5.99
C GLY A 249 -11.00 -7.86 5.73
N ALA A 250 -10.24 -7.53 6.79
CA ALA A 250 -8.78 -7.41 6.69
C ALA A 250 -8.10 -8.75 6.32
N MET A 251 -8.73 -9.87 6.61
CA MET A 251 -8.26 -11.23 6.37
C MET A 251 -9.28 -12.03 5.55
N GLU A 252 -9.77 -11.43 4.47
CA GLU A 252 -10.75 -12.07 3.60
C GLU A 252 -10.17 -13.34 2.97
N ARG A 253 -10.99 -14.39 2.93
CA ARG A 253 -10.64 -15.69 2.34
C ARG A 253 -11.61 -16.15 1.26
N ASP A 254 -12.69 -15.42 1.04
CA ASP A 254 -13.60 -15.70 -0.06
C ASP A 254 -13.01 -15.13 -1.37
N PRO A 255 -12.60 -16.00 -2.32
CA PRO A 255 -12.02 -15.54 -3.58
C PRO A 255 -13.01 -14.71 -4.41
N ASP A 256 -14.31 -14.93 -4.28
CA ASP A 256 -15.32 -14.17 -4.99
C ASP A 256 -15.47 -12.76 -4.39
N GLN A 257 -15.33 -12.62 -3.07
CA GLN A 257 -15.31 -11.31 -2.42
C GLN A 257 -14.05 -10.51 -2.82
N LEU A 258 -12.88 -11.18 -2.88
CA LEU A 258 -11.66 -10.55 -3.38
C LEU A 258 -11.83 -10.06 -4.83
N ARG A 259 -12.43 -10.87 -5.70
CA ARG A 259 -12.73 -10.50 -7.10
C ARG A 259 -13.70 -9.32 -7.17
N ARG A 260 -14.79 -9.33 -6.40
CA ARG A 260 -15.77 -8.21 -6.38
C ARG A 260 -15.11 -6.88 -6.06
N VAL A 261 -14.24 -6.85 -5.04
CA VAL A 261 -13.52 -5.62 -4.68
C VAL A 261 -12.52 -5.19 -5.76
N TYR A 262 -11.81 -6.15 -6.35
CA TYR A 262 -10.90 -5.91 -7.47
C TYR A 262 -11.65 -5.35 -8.69
N GLU A 263 -12.76 -5.95 -9.09
CA GLU A 263 -13.59 -5.47 -10.22
C GLU A 263 -14.21 -4.10 -9.95
N THR A 264 -14.52 -3.78 -8.70
CA THR A 264 -14.93 -2.42 -8.31
C THR A 264 -13.81 -1.42 -8.60
N GLY A 265 -12.56 -1.76 -8.29
CA GLY A 265 -11.39 -0.92 -8.62
C GLY A 265 -11.21 -0.74 -10.12
N ARG A 266 -11.33 -1.81 -10.89
CA ARG A 266 -11.29 -1.76 -12.35
C ARG A 266 -12.37 -0.85 -12.93
N ALA A 267 -13.63 -1.05 -12.54
CA ALA A 267 -14.74 -0.26 -13.02
C ALA A 267 -14.57 1.24 -12.72
N VAL A 268 -14.13 1.57 -11.51
CA VAL A 268 -13.87 2.97 -11.11
C VAL A 268 -12.74 3.58 -11.94
N ALA A 269 -11.68 2.83 -12.21
CA ALA A 269 -10.57 3.34 -13.02
C ALA A 269 -10.98 3.51 -14.49
N GLN A 270 -11.67 2.54 -15.08
CA GLN A 270 -12.06 2.56 -16.49
C GLN A 270 -12.89 3.79 -16.86
N ILE A 271 -13.85 4.18 -16.03
CA ILE A 271 -14.67 5.39 -16.28
C ILE A 271 -13.91 6.70 -16.08
N GLN A 272 -12.70 6.64 -15.54
CA GLN A 272 -11.87 7.82 -15.25
C GLN A 272 -10.61 7.91 -16.11
N VAL A 273 -10.33 6.95 -16.98
CA VAL A 273 -9.09 6.88 -17.81
C VAL A 273 -8.81 8.20 -18.53
N ASP A 274 -9.79 8.77 -19.22
CA ASP A 274 -9.59 10.01 -19.99
C ASP A 274 -9.27 11.20 -19.07
N LYS A 275 -9.91 11.26 -17.89
CA LYS A 275 -9.63 12.31 -16.91
C LYS A 275 -8.25 12.15 -16.30
N ILE A 276 -7.82 10.92 -16.04
CA ILE A 276 -6.47 10.63 -15.51
C ILE A 276 -5.41 11.02 -16.55
N ARG A 277 -5.62 10.69 -17.83
CA ARG A 277 -4.71 11.10 -18.92
C ARG A 277 -4.60 12.62 -19.00
N ALA A 278 -5.74 13.32 -19.08
CA ALA A 278 -5.76 14.78 -19.14
C ALA A 278 -5.07 15.42 -17.92
N PHE A 279 -5.23 14.85 -16.72
CA PHE A 279 -4.55 15.31 -15.52
C PHE A 279 -3.02 15.16 -15.62
N LEU A 280 -2.52 14.04 -16.15
CA LEU A 280 -1.09 13.79 -16.30
C LEU A 280 -0.47 14.61 -17.45
N GLU A 281 -1.20 14.84 -18.54
CA GLU A 281 -0.78 15.68 -19.67
C GLU A 281 -0.59 17.15 -19.26
N THR A 282 -1.52 17.70 -18.46
CA THR A 282 -1.36 19.05 -17.90
C THR A 282 -0.11 19.17 -17.00
N ALA A 283 0.24 18.12 -16.28
CA ALA A 283 1.46 18.07 -15.48
C ALA A 283 2.75 18.18 -16.34
N ASN A 284 2.74 17.57 -17.51
CA ASN A 284 3.89 17.63 -18.44
C ASN A 284 4.01 18.99 -19.11
N ALA A 285 2.91 19.62 -19.50
CA ALA A 285 2.91 20.97 -20.09
C ALA A 285 3.45 22.04 -19.12
N GLU A 286 3.05 22.00 -17.84
CA GLU A 286 3.58 22.90 -16.79
C GLU A 286 5.06 22.65 -16.43
N ALA A 287 5.67 21.58 -16.92
CA ALA A 287 7.09 21.30 -16.71
C ALA A 287 7.99 21.86 -17.82
N GLU A 288 7.40 22.20 -18.97
CA GLU A 288 8.09 22.74 -20.15
C GLU A 288 8.07 24.29 -20.18
N GLU A 289 7.27 24.93 -19.33
CA GLU A 289 7.27 26.39 -19.08
C GLU A 289 8.23 26.74 -17.92
#